data_1beae7bf1ca634ef2537c8655c6cd327
#
_entry.id   1beae7bf1ca634ef2537c8655c6cd327
#
_cell.length_a   1.000
_cell.length_b   1.000
_cell.length_c   1.000
_cell.angle_alpha   90.00
_cell.angle_beta   90.00
_cell.angle_gamma   90.00
#
_symmetry.space_group_name_H-M   'P 1'
#
loop_
_entity.id
_entity.type
_entity.pdbx_description
1 polymer ?
#
loop_
_entity_poly.entity_id
_entity_poly.type
_entity_poly.pdbx_seq_one_letter_code
_entity_poly.pdbx_strand_id
1 'polypeptide(L)'
;MRYCHIISFLALFGLQSGQVCGQWLNYPAKGQPRTRDGKVDLKARAPRTRDGKPDLSGVWRVESTSIEEWRRILGDRFEAADRIRVPGMGIGEVSKYGFNLFMDYKPGDEPALRPEAQALLRERRSSGDLRLTSEDCKPTGFPMAILLAPVFKFVQAPGITIMLLEEGNVYRQIYTDGRPLPTDPQPSWFGYSTGKWEGDTLVVETIGFNDKAWLDGAFHPRSEALRMTERYRRRDFGHIDAEMTFDDPKMYSKPFSIKVTHLLQADSDILENVCAENEKDRSHMKGVDRGLDLR
;
A
#
# COMPACT_ATOMS: atom_id res chain seq x y z
N MET A 1 29.85 -69.29 28.69
CA MET A 1 28.69 -68.57 28.17
C MET A 1 28.70 -67.17 28.69
N ARG A 2 29.05 -66.18 27.85
CA ARG A 2 29.09 -64.78 28.22
C ARG A 2 28.04 -64.04 27.36
N TYR A 3 26.99 -63.54 28.02
CA TYR A 3 25.98 -62.70 27.36
C TYR A 3 26.48 -61.28 27.22
N CYS A 4 26.55 -60.80 25.97
CA CYS A 4 26.89 -59.44 25.62
C CYS A 4 25.58 -58.63 25.53
N HIS A 5 25.39 -57.68 26.45
CA HIS A 5 24.24 -56.75 26.39
C HIS A 5 24.57 -55.60 25.46
N ILE A 6 23.86 -55.54 24.33
CA ILE A 6 23.89 -54.39 23.40
C ILE A 6 22.88 -53.38 23.93
N ILE A 7 23.34 -52.26 24.43
CA ILE A 7 22.50 -51.12 24.80
C ILE A 7 22.31 -50.29 23.52
N SER A 8 21.10 -50.31 22.96
CA SER A 8 20.74 -49.41 21.86
C SER A 8 20.44 -48.03 22.41
N PHE A 9 21.30 -47.06 22.08
CA PHE A 9 21.05 -45.65 22.29
C PHE A 9 20.13 -45.13 21.17
N LEU A 10 18.84 -44.99 21.45
CA LEU A 10 17.92 -44.23 20.60
C LEU A 10 18.19 -42.73 20.85
N ALA A 11 18.92 -42.09 19.95
CA ALA A 11 19.02 -40.64 19.89
C ALA A 11 17.70 -40.07 19.36
N LEU A 12 16.88 -39.52 20.25
CA LEU A 12 15.77 -38.65 19.86
C LEU A 12 16.34 -37.36 19.28
N PHE A 13 16.44 -37.29 17.97
CA PHE A 13 16.56 -36.01 17.27
C PHE A 13 15.18 -35.30 17.35
N GLY A 14 15.03 -34.41 18.33
CA GLY A 14 13.96 -33.45 18.36
C GLY A 14 14.08 -32.54 17.13
N LEU A 15 13.22 -32.75 16.13
CA LEU A 15 12.96 -31.79 15.08
C LEU A 15 12.39 -30.51 15.73
N GLN A 16 13.28 -29.59 16.13
CA GLN A 16 12.86 -28.20 16.29
C GLN A 16 12.46 -27.72 14.89
N SER A 17 11.17 -27.63 14.66
CA SER A 17 10.62 -26.85 13.58
C SER A 17 10.96 -25.37 13.88
N GLY A 18 12.16 -24.95 13.52
CA GLY A 18 12.51 -23.54 13.44
C GLY A 18 11.50 -22.92 12.49
N GLN A 19 10.73 -21.97 12.99
CA GLN A 19 9.97 -21.07 12.11
C GLN A 19 10.99 -20.51 11.13
N VAL A 20 10.86 -20.86 9.87
CA VAL A 20 11.60 -20.22 8.78
C VAL A 20 10.98 -18.83 8.64
N CYS A 21 11.40 -17.90 9.51
CA CYS A 21 11.20 -16.49 9.29
C CYS A 21 11.92 -16.14 7.99
N GLY A 22 11.21 -15.54 7.04
CA GLY A 22 11.82 -15.06 5.81
C GLY A 22 13.07 -14.24 6.16
N GLN A 23 14.13 -14.41 5.39
CA GLN A 23 15.49 -13.93 5.74
C GLN A 23 15.63 -12.42 5.97
N TRP A 24 14.58 -11.63 5.68
CA TRP A 24 14.54 -10.18 5.83
C TRP A 24 13.64 -9.71 6.98
N LEU A 25 12.86 -10.60 7.58
CA LEU A 25 12.06 -10.28 8.76
C LEU A 25 12.96 -10.34 10.01
N ASN A 26 12.86 -9.29 10.84
CA ASN A 26 13.64 -9.13 12.06
C ASN A 26 15.17 -8.99 11.84
N TYR A 27 15.58 -8.31 10.75
CA TYR A 27 16.97 -7.94 10.54
C TYR A 27 17.26 -6.60 11.25
N PRO A 28 18.01 -6.58 12.37
CA PRO A 28 18.23 -5.37 13.14
C PRO A 28 18.97 -4.31 12.34
N ALA A 29 18.28 -3.22 12.02
CA ALA A 29 18.88 -2.09 11.33
C ALA A 29 19.72 -1.24 12.30
N LYS A 30 20.93 -0.86 11.88
CA LYS A 30 21.82 -0.03 12.67
C LYS A 30 21.28 1.40 12.81
N GLY A 31 21.51 2.02 13.97
CA GLY A 31 21.16 3.43 14.18
C GLY A 31 19.69 3.72 14.51
N GLN A 32 18.86 2.71 14.63
CA GLN A 32 17.48 2.90 15.09
C GLN A 32 17.45 3.13 16.61
N PRO A 33 16.66 4.11 17.12
CA PRO A 33 16.45 4.32 18.54
C PRO A 33 15.76 3.09 19.13
N ARG A 34 16.24 2.66 20.32
CA ARG A 34 15.68 1.49 21.00
C ARG A 34 15.29 1.81 22.42
N THR A 35 14.22 1.20 22.87
CA THR A 35 13.75 1.20 24.24
C THR A 35 14.65 0.31 25.13
N ARG A 36 14.46 0.36 26.45
CA ARG A 36 15.28 -0.44 27.39
C ARG A 36 15.14 -1.95 27.21
N ASP A 37 14.02 -2.41 26.69
CA ASP A 37 13.75 -3.81 26.37
C ASP A 37 14.24 -4.23 24.95
N GLY A 38 14.99 -3.35 24.27
CA GLY A 38 15.64 -3.62 22.99
C GLY A 38 14.76 -3.44 21.76
N LYS A 39 13.47 -3.13 21.92
CA LYS A 39 12.55 -2.85 20.81
C LYS A 39 12.84 -1.49 20.19
N VAL A 40 12.51 -1.31 18.93
CA VAL A 40 12.62 0.00 18.28
C VAL A 40 11.65 0.99 18.92
N ASP A 41 12.15 2.15 19.32
CA ASP A 41 11.31 3.24 19.86
C ASP A 41 10.67 4.03 18.73
N LEU A 42 9.47 3.62 18.33
CA LEU A 42 8.70 4.25 17.26
C LEU A 42 8.24 5.67 17.61
N LYS A 43 8.23 6.05 18.92
CA LYS A 43 7.87 7.39 19.40
C LYS A 43 9.06 8.33 19.55
N ALA A 44 10.26 7.86 19.30
CA ALA A 44 11.44 8.69 19.30
C ALA A 44 11.31 9.85 18.29
N ARG A 45 12.13 10.88 18.47
CA ARG A 45 12.11 12.04 17.56
C ARG A 45 12.36 11.61 16.12
N ALA A 46 11.61 12.20 15.19
CA ALA A 46 11.81 12.02 13.75
C ALA A 46 13.25 12.38 13.35
N PRO A 47 13.94 11.50 12.60
CA PRO A 47 15.29 11.79 12.11
C PRO A 47 15.25 12.92 11.07
N ARG A 48 16.42 13.56 10.88
CA ARG A 48 16.60 14.61 9.89
C ARG A 48 17.76 14.29 8.98
N THR A 49 17.64 14.69 7.74
CA THR A 49 18.71 14.68 6.75
C THR A 49 19.77 15.76 7.07
N ARG A 50 20.92 15.72 6.38
CA ARG A 50 21.99 16.69 6.59
C ARG A 50 21.58 18.15 6.31
N ASP A 51 20.64 18.37 5.41
CA ASP A 51 20.05 19.67 5.07
C ASP A 51 18.91 20.08 6.01
N GLY A 52 18.69 19.34 7.09
CA GLY A 52 17.74 19.65 8.15
C GLY A 52 16.28 19.32 7.85
N LYS A 53 15.98 18.72 6.70
CA LYS A 53 14.62 18.26 6.38
C LYS A 53 14.31 16.96 7.12
N PRO A 54 13.03 16.66 7.40
CA PRO A 54 12.68 15.33 7.91
C PRO A 54 13.19 14.24 6.96
N ASP A 55 13.82 13.22 7.52
CA ASP A 55 14.23 12.05 6.77
C ASP A 55 13.03 11.08 6.66
N LEU A 56 12.50 10.90 5.46
CA LEU A 56 11.38 9.98 5.20
C LEU A 56 11.86 8.56 4.90
N SER A 57 13.17 8.33 4.80
CA SER A 57 13.74 7.01 4.46
C SER A 57 13.28 5.94 5.45
N GLY A 58 13.04 4.74 4.93
CA GLY A 58 12.58 3.59 5.69
C GLY A 58 11.57 2.76 4.92
N VAL A 59 11.21 1.63 5.49
CA VAL A 59 10.16 0.74 4.98
C VAL A 59 8.86 1.07 5.69
N TRP A 60 7.81 1.33 4.94
CA TRP A 60 6.54 1.83 5.45
C TRP A 60 5.38 0.97 4.97
N ARG A 61 4.35 0.88 5.79
CA ARG A 61 3.06 0.31 5.45
C ARG A 61 1.95 1.25 5.91
N VAL A 62 0.87 1.35 5.16
CA VAL A 62 -0.32 2.06 5.63
C VAL A 62 -0.84 1.42 6.92
N GLU A 63 -1.29 2.23 7.85
CA GLU A 63 -1.90 1.76 9.09
C GLU A 63 -3.17 0.97 8.78
N SER A 64 -3.24 -0.23 9.36
CA SER A 64 -4.41 -1.09 9.22
C SER A 64 -5.62 -0.49 9.91
N THR A 65 -6.79 -0.68 9.36
CA THR A 65 -8.04 -0.30 10.03
C THR A 65 -8.35 -1.29 11.15
N SER A 66 -8.67 -0.78 12.34
CA SER A 66 -8.97 -1.64 13.48
C SER A 66 -10.23 -2.48 13.25
N ILE A 67 -10.29 -3.64 13.91
CA ILE A 67 -11.45 -4.52 13.82
C ILE A 67 -12.74 -3.83 14.30
N GLU A 68 -12.63 -2.98 15.33
CA GLU A 68 -13.75 -2.18 15.82
C GLU A 68 -14.28 -1.23 14.75
N GLU A 69 -13.38 -0.56 14.05
CA GLU A 69 -13.74 0.34 12.96
C GLU A 69 -14.33 -0.43 11.77
N TRP A 70 -13.80 -1.59 11.42
CA TRP A 70 -14.37 -2.46 10.40
C TRP A 70 -15.79 -2.91 10.76
N ARG A 71 -16.02 -3.32 12.01
CA ARG A 71 -17.38 -3.67 12.49
C ARG A 71 -18.33 -2.48 12.40
N ARG A 72 -17.86 -1.28 12.77
CA ARG A 72 -18.66 -0.06 12.68
C ARG A 72 -19.06 0.25 11.22
N ILE A 73 -18.14 0.11 10.29
CA ILE A 73 -18.37 0.40 8.86
C ILE A 73 -19.26 -0.64 8.21
N LEU A 74 -19.00 -1.92 8.44
CA LEU A 74 -19.65 -3.03 7.74
C LEU A 74 -20.92 -3.52 8.43
N GLY A 75 -21.09 -3.24 9.74
CA GLY A 75 -22.24 -3.72 10.51
C GLY A 75 -22.41 -5.24 10.36
N ASP A 76 -23.65 -5.68 10.02
CA ASP A 76 -23.98 -7.10 9.84
C ASP A 76 -23.20 -7.80 8.72
N ARG A 77 -22.60 -7.02 7.80
CA ARG A 77 -21.76 -7.57 6.70
C ARG A 77 -20.34 -7.90 7.14
N PHE A 78 -19.91 -7.52 8.36
CA PHE A 78 -18.55 -7.74 8.83
C PHE A 78 -18.15 -9.22 8.78
N GLU A 79 -18.99 -10.12 9.28
CA GLU A 79 -18.70 -11.56 9.31
C GLU A 79 -18.54 -12.16 7.90
N ALA A 80 -19.28 -11.66 6.93
CA ALA A 80 -19.15 -12.08 5.54
C ALA A 80 -17.84 -11.53 4.93
N ALA A 81 -17.49 -10.27 5.21
CA ALA A 81 -16.28 -9.64 4.74
C ALA A 81 -15.02 -10.24 5.37
N ASP A 82 -15.04 -10.60 6.66
CA ASP A 82 -13.91 -11.25 7.33
C ASP A 82 -13.59 -12.65 6.78
N ARG A 83 -14.56 -13.31 6.13
CA ARG A 83 -14.35 -14.58 5.43
C ARG A 83 -13.68 -14.43 4.09
N ILE A 84 -13.72 -13.23 3.49
CA ILE A 84 -13.06 -12.95 2.22
C ILE A 84 -11.60 -12.67 2.54
N ARG A 85 -10.81 -13.73 2.55
CA ARG A 85 -9.38 -13.63 2.78
C ARG A 85 -8.67 -13.42 1.45
N VAL A 86 -8.01 -12.28 1.33
CA VAL A 86 -6.85 -12.22 0.42
C VAL A 86 -5.85 -13.23 0.98
N PRO A 87 -5.32 -14.18 0.19
CA PRO A 87 -4.38 -15.16 0.69
C PRO A 87 -3.25 -14.50 1.49
N GLY A 88 -3.10 -14.90 2.77
CA GLY A 88 -2.09 -14.35 3.66
C GLY A 88 -2.45 -13.06 4.40
N MET A 89 -3.68 -12.52 4.24
CA MET A 89 -4.04 -11.22 4.82
C MET A 89 -5.46 -11.23 5.39
N GLY A 90 -5.60 -10.99 6.70
CA GLY A 90 -6.89 -10.79 7.35
C GLY A 90 -7.42 -9.36 7.17
N ILE A 91 -8.73 -9.15 7.34
CA ILE A 91 -9.35 -7.81 7.24
C ILE A 91 -8.72 -6.79 8.20
N GLY A 92 -8.24 -7.23 9.36
CA GLY A 92 -7.54 -6.38 10.34
C GLY A 92 -6.13 -5.97 9.95
N GLU A 93 -5.62 -6.43 8.81
CA GLU A 93 -4.27 -6.10 8.31
C GLU A 93 -4.27 -5.11 7.15
N VAL A 94 -5.45 -4.69 6.72
CA VAL A 94 -5.64 -3.81 5.56
C VAL A 94 -6.25 -2.47 5.94
N SER A 95 -5.96 -1.45 5.15
CA SER A 95 -6.59 -0.14 5.28
C SER A 95 -7.95 -0.12 4.59
N LYS A 96 -8.95 0.48 5.24
CA LYS A 96 -10.28 0.71 4.66
C LYS A 96 -10.22 1.45 3.31
N TYR A 97 -9.26 2.35 3.16
CA TYR A 97 -9.10 3.12 1.92
C TYR A 97 -8.55 2.30 0.75
N GLY A 98 -7.88 1.17 1.01
CA GLY A 98 -7.53 0.21 -0.02
C GLY A 98 -8.77 -0.45 -0.64
N PHE A 99 -9.85 -0.58 0.13
CA PHE A 99 -11.13 -1.09 -0.36
C PHE A 99 -12.01 -0.01 -0.96
N ASN A 100 -12.16 1.13 -0.27
CA ASN A 100 -13.01 2.23 -0.74
C ASN A 100 -12.53 3.55 -0.13
N LEU A 101 -12.16 4.49 -0.98
CA LEU A 101 -11.69 5.82 -0.57
C LEU A 101 -12.77 6.65 0.16
N PHE A 102 -14.04 6.30 -0.02
CA PHE A 102 -15.16 7.04 0.54
C PHE A 102 -15.73 6.44 1.84
N MET A 103 -15.01 5.51 2.49
CA MET A 103 -15.46 4.84 3.73
C MET A 103 -15.79 5.79 4.90
N ASP A 104 -15.25 7.01 4.91
CA ASP A 104 -15.54 8.02 5.93
C ASP A 104 -16.68 8.97 5.56
N TYR A 105 -17.16 8.88 4.33
CA TYR A 105 -18.28 9.70 3.89
C TYR A 105 -19.59 9.10 4.38
N LYS A 106 -20.55 9.96 4.72
CA LYS A 106 -21.93 9.52 4.88
C LYS A 106 -22.50 9.16 3.50
N PRO A 107 -23.37 8.16 3.40
CA PRO A 107 -24.00 7.82 2.13
C PRO A 107 -24.64 9.05 1.48
N GLY A 108 -24.23 9.36 0.25
CA GLY A 108 -24.70 10.52 -0.52
C GLY A 108 -23.86 11.80 -0.38
N ASP A 109 -22.89 11.85 0.56
CA ASP A 109 -21.97 13.00 0.73
C ASP A 109 -20.69 12.84 -0.12
N GLU A 110 -20.42 11.63 -0.63
CA GLU A 110 -19.29 11.33 -1.50
C GLU A 110 -19.37 12.13 -2.81
N PRO A 111 -18.24 12.45 -3.43
CA PRO A 111 -18.22 13.09 -4.75
C PRO A 111 -18.96 12.26 -5.78
N ALA A 112 -20.01 12.82 -6.35
CA ALA A 112 -20.78 12.11 -7.38
C ALA A 112 -19.91 11.78 -8.60
N LEU A 113 -20.07 10.56 -9.11
CA LEU A 113 -19.45 10.15 -10.36
C LEU A 113 -20.09 10.91 -11.53
N ARG A 114 -19.27 11.42 -12.41
CA ARG A 114 -19.73 12.05 -13.64
C ARG A 114 -20.27 11.01 -14.63
N PRO A 115 -21.06 11.42 -15.64
CA PRO A 115 -21.65 10.51 -16.62
C PRO A 115 -20.62 9.61 -17.30
N GLU A 116 -19.43 10.15 -17.61
CA GLU A 116 -18.31 9.40 -18.24
C GLU A 116 -17.80 8.28 -17.32
N ALA A 117 -17.63 8.56 -16.04
CA ALA A 117 -17.21 7.57 -15.05
C ALA A 117 -18.27 6.46 -14.89
N GLN A 118 -19.55 6.85 -14.85
CA GLN A 118 -20.65 5.89 -14.78
C GLN A 118 -20.75 5.02 -16.05
N ALA A 119 -20.50 5.61 -17.24
CA ALA A 119 -20.47 4.87 -18.49
C ALA A 119 -19.33 3.85 -18.51
N LEU A 120 -18.12 4.26 -18.12
CA LEU A 120 -16.97 3.38 -18.02
C LEU A 120 -17.22 2.19 -17.07
N LEU A 121 -17.79 2.45 -15.90
CA LEU A 121 -18.11 1.37 -14.94
C LEU A 121 -19.17 0.41 -15.49
N ARG A 122 -20.21 0.91 -16.18
CA ARG A 122 -21.21 0.05 -16.82
C ARG A 122 -20.59 -0.82 -17.91
N GLU A 123 -19.75 -0.23 -18.76
CA GLU A 123 -19.05 -0.95 -19.83
C GLU A 123 -18.18 -2.07 -19.27
N ARG A 124 -17.29 -1.77 -18.31
CA ARG A 124 -16.40 -2.76 -17.73
C ARG A 124 -17.13 -3.84 -16.93
N ARG A 125 -18.25 -3.48 -16.28
CA ARG A 125 -19.10 -4.46 -15.61
C ARG A 125 -19.78 -5.41 -16.60
N SER A 126 -20.29 -4.88 -17.71
CA SER A 126 -20.96 -5.69 -18.74
C SER A 126 -20.00 -6.57 -19.55
N SER A 127 -18.76 -6.14 -19.74
CA SER A 127 -17.72 -6.93 -20.42
C SER A 127 -17.04 -7.97 -19.52
N GLY A 128 -17.34 -7.98 -18.21
CA GLY A 128 -16.63 -8.82 -17.23
C GLY A 128 -15.20 -8.37 -16.95
N ASP A 129 -14.83 -7.14 -17.34
CA ASP A 129 -13.50 -6.56 -17.15
C ASP A 129 -13.40 -5.69 -15.87
N LEU A 130 -14.34 -5.84 -14.94
CA LEU A 130 -14.31 -5.20 -13.63
C LEU A 130 -13.46 -6.04 -12.68
N ARG A 131 -12.15 -5.89 -12.78
CA ARG A 131 -11.16 -6.63 -12.00
C ARG A 131 -9.94 -5.76 -11.68
N LEU A 132 -9.18 -6.17 -10.69
CA LEU A 132 -7.93 -5.49 -10.35
C LEU A 132 -6.86 -5.79 -11.40
N THR A 133 -6.05 -4.78 -11.71
CA THR A 133 -4.99 -4.91 -12.71
C THR A 133 -3.91 -5.91 -12.29
N SER A 134 -3.71 -6.09 -10.96
CA SER A 134 -2.81 -7.09 -10.40
C SER A 134 -3.21 -8.54 -10.71
N GLU A 135 -4.49 -8.81 -11.02
CA GLU A 135 -4.94 -10.13 -11.46
C GLU A 135 -4.34 -10.52 -12.83
N ASP A 136 -3.90 -9.53 -13.61
CA ASP A 136 -3.15 -9.73 -14.86
C ASP A 136 -1.65 -9.50 -14.72
N CYS A 137 -1.12 -9.47 -13.51
CA CYS A 137 0.27 -9.11 -13.23
C CYS A 137 0.66 -7.72 -13.79
N LYS A 138 -0.29 -6.82 -13.93
CA LYS A 138 -0.04 -5.40 -14.22
C LYS A 138 0.10 -4.62 -12.92
N PRO A 139 0.79 -3.48 -12.90
CA PRO A 139 0.85 -2.64 -11.71
C PRO A 139 -0.55 -2.26 -11.22
N THR A 140 -0.78 -2.33 -9.93
CA THR A 140 -2.03 -1.87 -9.31
C THR A 140 -2.25 -0.36 -9.53
N GLY A 141 -1.17 0.37 -9.72
CA GLY A 141 -1.19 1.82 -9.90
C GLY A 141 -1.28 2.57 -8.57
N PHE A 142 -1.00 3.87 -8.65
CA PHE A 142 -1.04 4.75 -7.48
C PHE A 142 -2.42 5.41 -7.37
N PRO A 143 -3.05 5.52 -6.19
CA PRO A 143 -2.48 5.29 -4.86
C PRO A 143 -2.71 3.86 -4.32
N MET A 144 -3.47 3.03 -5.01
CA MET A 144 -3.89 1.72 -4.51
C MET A 144 -2.70 0.84 -4.09
N ALA A 145 -1.57 0.93 -4.82
CA ALA A 145 -0.34 0.20 -4.53
C ALA A 145 0.24 0.44 -3.12
N ILE A 146 -0.14 1.53 -2.43
CA ILE A 146 0.28 1.83 -1.05
C ILE A 146 -0.88 1.84 -0.05
N LEU A 147 -2.11 1.71 -0.50
CA LEU A 147 -3.30 1.73 0.37
C LEU A 147 -3.81 0.33 0.73
N LEU A 148 -3.51 -0.69 -0.06
CA LEU A 148 -3.96 -2.05 0.24
C LEU A 148 -3.20 -2.64 1.44
N ALA A 149 -2.01 -3.10 1.27
CA ALA A 149 -1.22 -3.62 2.38
C ALA A 149 0.27 -3.79 2.05
N PRO A 150 0.69 -3.75 0.79
CA PRO A 150 2.10 -3.92 0.49
C PRO A 150 2.93 -2.86 1.19
N VAL A 151 4.14 -3.23 1.52
CA VAL A 151 5.12 -2.28 2.03
C VAL A 151 5.76 -1.51 0.88
N PHE A 152 6.19 -0.30 1.19
CA PHE A 152 7.02 0.47 0.28
C PHE A 152 8.20 1.07 1.04
N LYS A 153 9.27 1.38 0.33
CA LYS A 153 10.48 1.97 0.92
C LYS A 153 10.72 3.34 0.32
N PHE A 154 10.77 4.36 1.18
CA PHE A 154 11.32 5.65 0.79
C PHE A 154 12.84 5.61 0.82
N VAL A 155 13.45 6.08 -0.27
CA VAL A 155 14.88 6.37 -0.38
C VAL A 155 15.00 7.85 -0.73
N GLN A 156 15.46 8.64 0.23
CA GLN A 156 15.59 10.09 0.07
C GLN A 156 17.03 10.45 -0.25
N ALA A 157 17.21 11.16 -1.36
CA ALA A 157 18.51 11.65 -1.84
C ALA A 157 18.40 13.12 -2.27
N PRO A 158 19.51 13.85 -2.41
CA PRO A 158 19.49 15.22 -2.91
C PRO A 158 18.75 15.34 -4.26
N GLY A 159 17.72 16.17 -4.31
CA GLY A 159 16.95 16.43 -5.52
C GLY A 159 15.95 15.35 -5.94
N ILE A 160 15.86 14.23 -5.21
CA ILE A 160 14.92 13.15 -5.54
C ILE A 160 14.56 12.35 -4.28
N THR A 161 13.30 11.95 -4.20
CA THR A 161 12.84 10.89 -3.30
C THR A 161 12.28 9.75 -4.14
N ILE A 162 12.73 8.53 -3.90
CA ILE A 162 12.28 7.35 -4.61
C ILE A 162 11.39 6.54 -3.68
N MET A 163 10.23 6.14 -4.16
CA MET A 163 9.36 5.17 -3.51
C MET A 163 9.53 3.84 -4.25
N LEU A 164 10.16 2.87 -3.59
CA LEU A 164 10.27 1.50 -4.07
C LEU A 164 9.07 0.73 -3.52
N LEU A 165 8.30 0.10 -4.38
CA LEU A 165 7.12 -0.66 -4.00
C LEU A 165 7.43 -2.16 -4.12
N GLU A 166 7.11 -2.92 -3.08
CA GLU A 166 7.27 -4.38 -3.07
C GLU A 166 6.34 -5.02 -4.09
N GLU A 167 5.09 -4.53 -4.19
CA GLU A 167 4.14 -5.03 -5.18
C GLU A 167 4.64 -4.77 -6.60
N GLY A 168 4.93 -5.85 -7.32
CA GLY A 168 5.36 -5.82 -8.71
C GLY A 168 6.76 -5.27 -8.95
N ASN A 169 7.58 -5.07 -7.90
CA ASN A 169 8.95 -4.54 -7.99
C ASN A 169 9.05 -3.23 -8.79
N VAL A 170 8.10 -2.34 -8.58
CA VAL A 170 8.02 -1.05 -9.28
C VAL A 170 8.52 0.09 -8.41
N TYR A 171 8.79 1.21 -9.04
CA TYR A 171 9.24 2.41 -8.33
C TYR A 171 8.53 3.65 -8.83
N ARG A 172 8.49 4.66 -7.97
CA ARG A 172 8.01 6.01 -8.28
C ARG A 172 9.09 7.03 -7.93
N GLN A 173 9.36 7.94 -8.84
CA GLN A 173 10.30 9.03 -8.65
C GLN A 173 9.55 10.31 -8.31
N ILE A 174 9.97 10.98 -7.24
CA ILE A 174 9.46 12.28 -6.80
C ILE A 174 10.64 13.25 -6.88
N TYR A 175 10.65 14.12 -7.88
CA TYR A 175 11.73 15.08 -8.09
C TYR A 175 11.58 16.26 -7.14
N THR A 176 12.60 16.47 -6.32
CA THR A 176 12.64 17.55 -5.30
C THR A 176 13.72 18.59 -5.60
N ASP A 177 14.21 18.65 -6.84
CA ASP A 177 15.23 19.56 -7.33
C ASP A 177 14.68 20.92 -7.83
N GLY A 178 13.38 21.16 -7.64
CA GLY A 178 12.73 22.41 -8.02
C GLY A 178 12.23 22.47 -9.46
N ARG A 179 12.36 21.37 -10.23
CA ARG A 179 11.79 21.32 -11.59
C ARG A 179 10.27 21.43 -11.56
N PRO A 180 9.65 22.08 -12.57
CA PRO A 180 8.19 22.10 -12.69
C PRO A 180 7.65 20.76 -13.16
N LEU A 181 6.34 20.57 -12.98
CA LEU A 181 5.62 19.48 -13.66
C LEU A 181 5.67 19.70 -15.18
N PRO A 182 5.82 18.63 -15.98
CA PRO A 182 5.75 18.73 -17.44
C PRO A 182 4.33 19.13 -17.87
N THR A 183 4.22 19.80 -19.02
CA THR A 183 2.93 20.20 -19.58
C THR A 183 2.17 19.04 -20.22
N ASP A 184 2.88 18.05 -20.75
CA ASP A 184 2.33 16.89 -21.45
C ASP A 184 3.14 15.62 -21.10
N PRO A 185 2.96 15.06 -19.88
CA PRO A 185 3.67 13.85 -19.48
C PRO A 185 3.09 12.63 -20.17
N GLN A 186 3.94 11.67 -20.51
CA GLN A 186 3.50 10.36 -20.98
C GLN A 186 2.66 9.67 -19.89
N PRO A 187 1.42 9.24 -20.18
CA PRO A 187 0.58 8.57 -19.20
C PRO A 187 1.21 7.28 -18.65
N SER A 188 1.23 7.15 -17.33
CA SER A 188 1.86 6.01 -16.65
C SER A 188 1.05 5.54 -15.44
N TRP A 189 1.41 4.38 -14.88
CA TRP A 189 0.74 3.81 -13.70
C TRP A 189 0.89 4.67 -12.45
N PHE A 190 2.02 5.38 -12.31
CA PHE A 190 2.39 6.14 -11.12
C PHE A 190 2.48 7.65 -11.36
N GLY A 191 2.20 8.09 -12.60
CA GLY A 191 2.30 9.48 -12.99
C GLY A 191 3.73 10.03 -12.97
N TYR A 192 3.84 11.33 -13.17
CA TYR A 192 5.06 12.11 -13.02
C TYR A 192 4.91 13.01 -11.80
N SER A 193 5.87 12.94 -10.87
CA SER A 193 5.76 13.61 -9.57
C SER A 193 6.88 14.60 -9.33
N THR A 194 6.53 15.81 -8.87
CA THR A 194 7.46 16.77 -8.30
C THR A 194 7.11 17.01 -6.84
N GLY A 195 8.10 17.32 -6.03
CA GLY A 195 7.94 17.55 -4.61
C GLY A 195 8.64 18.82 -4.15
N LYS A 196 8.05 19.51 -3.20
CA LYS A 196 8.66 20.66 -2.50
C LYS A 196 8.47 20.52 -1.00
N TRP A 197 9.44 21.00 -0.24
CA TRP A 197 9.33 21.05 1.21
C TRP A 197 8.66 22.34 1.66
N GLU A 198 7.55 22.20 2.40
CA GLU A 198 6.87 23.28 3.10
C GLU A 198 7.09 23.07 4.61
N GLY A 199 8.14 23.70 5.16
CA GLY A 199 8.58 23.41 6.52
C GLY A 199 9.01 21.95 6.67
N ASP A 200 8.32 21.20 7.53
CA ASP A 200 8.55 19.77 7.80
C ASP A 200 7.61 18.83 6.97
N THR A 201 6.93 19.36 5.99
CA THR A 201 6.01 18.60 5.13
C THR A 201 6.55 18.54 3.70
N LEU A 202 6.72 17.35 3.16
CA LEU A 202 6.95 17.14 1.74
C LEU A 202 5.60 17.20 1.03
N VAL A 203 5.40 18.19 0.16
CA VAL A 203 4.23 18.33 -0.70
C VAL A 203 4.58 17.80 -2.07
N VAL A 204 3.85 16.81 -2.54
CA VAL A 204 4.07 16.15 -3.84
C VAL A 204 2.88 16.43 -4.74
N GLU A 205 3.14 16.91 -5.94
CA GLU A 205 2.14 17.05 -7.00
C GLU A 205 2.42 16.03 -8.10
N THR A 206 1.36 15.35 -8.56
CA THR A 206 1.45 14.29 -9.57
C THR A 206 0.40 14.45 -10.64
N ILE A 207 0.83 14.32 -11.89
CA ILE A 207 -0.01 14.31 -13.09
C ILE A 207 0.45 13.19 -14.04
N GLY A 208 -0.22 13.01 -15.16
CA GLY A 208 0.18 12.03 -16.18
C GLY A 208 -0.07 10.59 -15.74
N PHE A 209 -1.16 10.37 -15.04
CA PHE A 209 -1.66 9.02 -14.80
C PHE A 209 -2.28 8.44 -16.06
N ASN A 210 -2.17 7.12 -16.25
CA ASN A 210 -3.01 6.43 -17.24
C ASN A 210 -4.40 6.14 -16.63
N ASP A 211 -5.37 5.83 -17.49
CA ASP A 211 -6.74 5.48 -17.12
C ASP A 211 -6.98 3.98 -16.88
N LYS A 212 -5.89 3.18 -16.80
CA LYS A 212 -5.93 1.71 -16.75
C LYS A 212 -6.08 1.13 -15.35
N ALA A 213 -5.80 1.92 -14.32
CA ALA A 213 -5.91 1.48 -12.91
C ALA A 213 -7.13 2.10 -12.23
N TRP A 214 -7.51 1.46 -11.13
CA TRP A 214 -8.52 1.94 -10.20
C TRP A 214 -7.88 2.73 -9.06
N LEU A 215 -8.63 3.59 -8.42
CA LEU A 215 -8.17 4.29 -7.22
C LEU A 215 -8.20 3.40 -5.98
N ASP A 216 -9.12 2.43 -5.95
CA ASP A 216 -9.35 1.52 -4.82
C ASP A 216 -10.02 0.21 -5.25
N GLY A 217 -10.27 -0.67 -4.27
CA GLY A 217 -10.93 -1.97 -4.46
C GLY A 217 -12.42 -1.90 -4.75
N ALA A 218 -13.06 -0.75 -4.57
CA ALA A 218 -14.45 -0.50 -4.99
C ALA A 218 -14.55 -0.11 -6.47
N PHE A 219 -13.42 -0.12 -7.17
CA PHE A 219 -13.32 0.22 -8.60
C PHE A 219 -13.67 1.67 -8.90
N HIS A 220 -13.29 2.59 -8.03
CA HIS A 220 -13.42 4.01 -8.35
C HIS A 220 -12.47 4.37 -9.50
N PRO A 221 -12.99 4.88 -10.62
CA PRO A 221 -12.19 5.12 -11.82
C PRO A 221 -11.30 6.34 -11.68
N ARG A 222 -10.25 6.39 -12.47
CA ARG A 222 -9.44 7.59 -12.72
C ARG A 222 -9.30 7.81 -14.21
N SER A 223 -9.06 9.06 -14.60
CA SER A 223 -8.73 9.43 -15.96
C SER A 223 -7.29 9.98 -16.05
N GLU A 224 -6.83 10.24 -17.27
CA GLU A 224 -5.55 10.93 -17.48
C GLU A 224 -5.57 12.40 -17.01
N ALA A 225 -6.77 12.94 -16.72
CA ALA A 225 -6.91 14.28 -16.15
C ALA A 225 -6.67 14.31 -14.63
N LEU A 226 -6.52 13.16 -13.98
CA LEU A 226 -6.27 13.09 -12.55
C LEU A 226 -5.02 13.90 -12.16
N ARG A 227 -5.19 14.78 -11.19
CA ARG A 227 -4.12 15.44 -10.44
C ARG A 227 -4.19 14.95 -9.00
N MET A 228 -3.04 14.60 -8.45
CA MET A 228 -2.95 14.26 -7.03
C MET A 228 -2.03 15.23 -6.34
N THR A 229 -2.42 15.63 -5.13
CA THR A 229 -1.54 16.34 -4.20
C THR A 229 -1.42 15.49 -2.94
N GLU A 230 -0.19 15.22 -2.53
CA GLU A 230 0.11 14.44 -1.34
C GLU A 230 0.93 15.28 -0.38
N ARG A 231 0.67 15.18 0.91
CA ARG A 231 1.37 15.92 1.96
C ARG A 231 1.88 14.91 2.99
N TYR A 232 3.19 14.66 3.00
CA TYR A 232 3.85 13.71 3.90
C TYR A 232 4.54 14.46 5.04
N ARG A 233 4.19 14.14 6.26
CA ARG A 233 4.81 14.68 7.48
C ARG A 233 5.26 13.56 8.38
N ARG A 234 6.56 13.38 8.56
CA ARG A 234 7.08 12.44 9.56
C ARG A 234 6.91 13.03 10.95
N ARG A 235 5.93 12.51 11.71
CA ARG A 235 5.54 13.00 13.04
C ARG A 235 6.56 12.64 14.11
N ASP A 236 7.02 11.38 14.06
CA ASP A 236 8.01 10.79 14.95
C ASP A 236 8.83 9.74 14.20
N PHE A 237 9.61 8.93 14.92
CA PHE A 237 10.46 7.92 14.28
C PHE A 237 9.65 6.90 13.48
N GLY A 238 8.51 6.46 14.03
CA GLY A 238 7.71 5.35 13.52
C GLY A 238 6.54 5.73 12.64
N HIS A 239 6.21 7.03 12.47
CA HIS A 239 4.96 7.42 11.82
C HIS A 239 5.15 8.54 10.80
N ILE A 240 4.54 8.37 9.63
CA ILE A 240 4.33 9.42 8.63
C ILE A 240 2.83 9.63 8.46
N ASP A 241 2.34 10.83 8.80
CA ASP A 241 0.99 11.25 8.46
C ASP A 241 0.98 11.70 6.99
N ALA A 242 0.01 11.23 6.23
CA ALA A 242 -0.16 11.59 4.82
C ALA A 242 -1.60 12.05 4.55
N GLU A 243 -1.74 13.15 3.84
CA GLU A 243 -3.00 13.60 3.27
C GLU A 243 -2.89 13.53 1.74
N MET A 244 -3.85 12.87 1.11
CA MET A 244 -3.90 12.68 -0.34
C MET A 244 -5.17 13.32 -0.88
N THR A 245 -5.01 14.29 -1.78
CA THR A 245 -6.10 14.97 -2.47
C THR A 245 -6.15 14.53 -3.92
N PHE A 246 -7.33 14.20 -4.37
CA PHE A 246 -7.64 13.74 -5.72
C PHE A 246 -8.51 14.77 -6.42
N ASP A 247 -8.07 15.22 -7.58
CA ASP A 247 -8.81 16.14 -8.44
C ASP A 247 -8.86 15.54 -9.86
N ASP A 248 -9.96 14.90 -10.19
CA ASP A 248 -10.23 14.33 -11.50
C ASP A 248 -11.57 14.87 -12.03
N PRO A 249 -11.56 16.01 -12.72
CA PRO A 249 -12.77 16.68 -13.17
C PRO A 249 -13.53 15.91 -14.25
N LYS A 250 -12.94 14.86 -14.86
CA LYS A 250 -13.64 13.97 -15.78
C LYS A 250 -14.41 12.88 -15.06
N MET A 251 -13.95 12.46 -13.89
CA MET A 251 -14.54 11.33 -13.16
C MET A 251 -15.45 11.77 -12.01
N TYR A 252 -15.12 12.87 -11.32
CA TYR A 252 -15.81 13.29 -10.09
C TYR A 252 -16.34 14.71 -10.17
N SER A 253 -17.43 14.96 -9.44
CA SER A 253 -18.09 16.28 -9.40
C SER A 253 -17.28 17.33 -8.65
N LYS A 254 -16.40 16.92 -7.72
CA LYS A 254 -15.53 17.78 -6.91
C LYS A 254 -14.30 17.02 -6.46
N PRO A 255 -13.19 17.70 -6.14
CA PRO A 255 -12.03 17.07 -5.49
C PRO A 255 -12.40 16.47 -4.13
N PHE A 256 -11.63 15.47 -3.70
CA PHE A 256 -11.76 14.84 -2.39
C PHE A 256 -10.40 14.48 -1.80
N SER A 257 -10.37 14.22 -0.51
CA SER A 257 -9.13 13.90 0.20
C SER A 257 -9.34 12.76 1.18
N ILE A 258 -8.26 12.00 1.41
CA ILE A 258 -8.17 11.03 2.50
C ILE A 258 -6.95 11.36 3.37
N LYS A 259 -6.98 10.88 4.61
CA LYS A 259 -5.85 10.95 5.54
C LYS A 259 -5.48 9.54 5.99
N VAL A 260 -4.20 9.23 5.89
CA VAL A 260 -3.65 7.94 6.29
C VAL A 260 -2.41 8.16 7.15
N THR A 261 -2.10 7.20 8.01
CA THR A 261 -0.82 7.09 8.69
C THR A 261 -0.04 5.93 8.09
N HIS A 262 1.24 6.14 7.80
CA HIS A 262 2.16 5.05 7.47
C HIS A 262 2.98 4.70 8.71
N LEU A 263 3.07 3.41 8.99
CA LEU A 263 3.82 2.83 10.10
C LEU A 263 5.15 2.29 9.61
N LEU A 264 6.23 2.64 10.31
CA LEU A 264 7.56 2.11 10.02
C LEU A 264 7.58 0.59 10.28
N GLN A 265 8.01 -0.15 9.28
CA GLN A 265 8.33 -1.57 9.42
C GLN A 265 9.78 -1.67 9.89
N ALA A 266 9.95 -1.54 11.21
CA ALA A 266 11.26 -1.55 11.83
C ALA A 266 11.93 -2.93 11.69
N ASP A 267 13.26 -2.92 11.56
CA ASP A 267 14.05 -4.15 11.42
C ASP A 267 13.56 -5.04 10.25
N SER A 268 13.10 -4.42 9.16
CA SER A 268 12.59 -5.09 7.97
C SER A 268 13.12 -4.42 6.69
N ASP A 269 12.99 -5.11 5.59
CA ASP A 269 13.23 -4.56 4.25
C ASP A 269 12.14 -5.04 3.28
N ILE A 270 12.09 -4.46 2.08
CA ILE A 270 11.19 -4.90 1.03
C ILE A 270 11.71 -6.19 0.41
N LEU A 271 10.79 -7.07 0.02
CA LEU A 271 11.09 -8.33 -0.64
C LEU A 271 10.87 -8.21 -2.15
N GLU A 272 11.48 -9.09 -2.89
CA GLU A 272 11.17 -9.27 -4.31
C GLU A 272 9.80 -9.95 -4.44
N ASN A 273 8.93 -9.35 -5.24
CA ASN A 273 7.60 -9.88 -5.52
C ASN A 273 7.38 -9.95 -7.04
N VAL A 274 7.55 -11.15 -7.60
CA VAL A 274 7.34 -11.41 -9.02
C VAL A 274 6.00 -12.10 -9.22
N CYS A 275 5.00 -11.36 -9.66
CA CYS A 275 3.62 -11.83 -9.82
C CYS A 275 3.50 -13.13 -10.66
N ALA A 276 4.38 -13.31 -11.66
CA ALA A 276 4.36 -14.48 -12.53
C ALA A 276 5.00 -15.74 -11.90
N GLU A 277 5.75 -15.58 -10.79
CA GLU A 277 6.37 -16.71 -10.10
C GLU A 277 5.31 -17.45 -9.26
N ASN A 278 5.27 -18.77 -9.44
CA ASN A 278 4.31 -19.67 -8.78
C ASN A 278 2.82 -19.45 -9.11
N GLU A 279 2.50 -18.63 -10.11
CA GLU A 279 1.13 -18.45 -10.58
C GLU A 279 0.64 -19.69 -11.32
N LYS A 280 -0.10 -20.58 -10.63
CA LYS A 280 -0.66 -21.83 -11.18
C LYS A 280 -2.13 -21.69 -11.58
N ASP A 281 -2.82 -20.66 -11.12
CA ASP A 281 -4.27 -20.52 -11.24
C ASP A 281 -4.74 -19.50 -12.27
N ARG A 282 -3.83 -18.88 -13.00
CA ARG A 282 -4.13 -17.82 -14.00
C ARG A 282 -5.22 -18.20 -14.99
N SER A 283 -5.28 -19.47 -15.40
CA SER A 283 -6.32 -19.99 -16.29
C SER A 283 -7.68 -20.13 -15.63
N HIS A 284 -7.72 -20.23 -14.29
CA HIS A 284 -8.92 -20.43 -13.49
C HIS A 284 -9.49 -19.11 -12.93
N MET A 285 -8.72 -18.03 -12.95
CA MET A 285 -9.13 -16.73 -12.39
C MET A 285 -10.05 -15.91 -13.32
N LYS A 286 -10.28 -16.38 -14.53
CA LYS A 286 -11.21 -15.73 -15.47
C LYS A 286 -12.65 -15.98 -15.03
N GLY A 287 -13.35 -14.91 -14.62
CA GLY A 287 -14.81 -14.92 -14.45
C GLY A 287 -15.33 -15.24 -13.05
N VAL A 288 -14.53 -15.11 -12.00
CA VAL A 288 -15.06 -15.18 -10.63
C VAL A 288 -15.75 -13.86 -10.31
N ASP A 289 -17.07 -13.83 -10.48
CA ASP A 289 -17.91 -12.75 -9.93
C ASP A 289 -17.82 -12.82 -8.39
N ARG A 290 -17.06 -11.92 -7.80
CA ARG A 290 -16.79 -11.93 -6.36
C ARG A 290 -17.92 -11.38 -5.51
N GLY A 291 -19.06 -11.00 -6.09
CA GLY A 291 -20.29 -10.69 -5.36
C GLY A 291 -20.19 -9.63 -4.26
N LEU A 292 -19.11 -8.85 -4.25
CA LEU A 292 -18.87 -7.81 -3.26
C LEU A 292 -19.54 -6.51 -3.69
N ASP A 293 -20.82 -6.39 -3.41
CA ASP A 293 -21.51 -5.09 -3.40
C ASP A 293 -21.14 -4.38 -2.07
N LEU A 294 -20.06 -3.63 -2.09
CA LEU A 294 -19.58 -2.78 -0.99
C LEU A 294 -20.19 -1.37 -1.06
N ARG A 295 -21.46 -1.26 -1.50
CA ARG A 295 -22.24 -0.04 -1.40
C ARG A 295 -22.75 0.19 0.00
#